data_3d7a3852e8d859f081687063e82ced68
#
_entry.id   3d7a3852e8d859f081687063e82ced68
#
_cell.length_a   1.000
_cell.length_b   1.000
_cell.length_c   1.000
_cell.angle_alpha   90.00
_cell.angle_beta   90.00
_cell.angle_gamma   90.00
#
_symmetry.space_group_name_H-M   'P 1'
#
loop_
_entity.id
_entity.type
_entity.pdbx_description
1 polymer ?
#
loop_
_entity_poly.entity_id
_entity_poly.type
_entity_poly.pdbx_seq_one_letter_code
_entity_poly.pdbx_strand_id
1 'polypeptide(L)'
;MARAPLLQLSDIALTFGGDPVFENLGLVIQQGDRLALVGRNGSGKSTLMKVMAGLVEADKGDITAGPGVTVGYMEQDPDLSGFETLGDFASHGLDPGELYKVERAGEGLKFDPERPVATASGGERRRAALARLMALEPELMLLDEPTNHLDIEAIAWLEEELKSTRAAYLIISHDRAFLNALTRATLWIDRGAVRRQEIGFQGFEAWRDQIWEEEDMQRHKLNRKIKSEARWAVEGISARRKRNQGRVRALQELRAERSSQITRQGTAAMALEAGPKSGRKVMEAINITKVYGNKVILHDFSLTVNRGDRIALVGPNGVGKTTLLNMLIGKEQPDSGEVKIGTNLALALFDQARAQLDGDMTLWDSLTGDPDMRVSGKADQILVRGNPKHVVGYLKEFLFDEAQARAPVRSLSGGEKARLLLAKLMARESNLLVLDEPTNDLDVETLDLMQELLGSYDGTVILVSHDRDFLDRVAATTIAMEGDGKATVYAGGWTDYLAQRGMEDFADSVVKSKTSGAKQTKEAKPQAGLSFTEKHRLEALPAEIERIGAEIAKLEELLGDPALFTEQPAKFQKASDALVQRHEKLSDAEEEWLMLEEKSNS
;
A
#
# COMPACT_ATOMS: atom_id res chain seq x y z
N MET A 1 29.52 -6.13 26.32
CA MET A 1 29.09 -4.76 26.71
C MET A 1 27.88 -4.41 25.86
N ALA A 2 26.78 -3.96 26.45
CA ALA A 2 25.65 -3.44 25.68
C ALA A 2 26.13 -2.20 24.92
N ARG A 3 25.86 -2.14 23.61
CA ARG A 3 26.17 -0.96 22.80
C ARG A 3 25.30 0.20 23.27
N ALA A 4 25.86 1.40 23.33
CA ALA A 4 25.08 2.59 23.61
C ALA A 4 24.00 2.78 22.53
N PRO A 5 22.78 3.18 22.89
CA PRO A 5 21.74 3.46 21.91
C PRO A 5 22.13 4.65 21.03
N LEU A 6 21.68 4.66 19.77
CA LEU A 6 21.83 5.82 18.90
C LEU A 6 20.96 6.98 19.39
N LEU A 7 19.70 6.66 19.73
CA LEU A 7 18.74 7.62 20.22
C LEU A 7 17.83 6.98 21.26
N GLN A 8 17.60 7.68 22.36
CA GLN A 8 16.68 7.27 23.42
C GLN A 8 15.71 8.39 23.74
N LEU A 9 14.44 8.09 23.71
CA LEU A 9 13.34 8.94 24.16
C LEU A 9 12.83 8.37 25.48
N SER A 10 12.64 9.22 26.48
CA SER A 10 12.17 8.83 27.81
C SER A 10 11.03 9.75 28.23
N ASP A 11 9.87 9.15 28.52
CA ASP A 11 8.67 9.84 29.04
C ASP A 11 8.23 11.06 28.22
N ILE A 12 8.36 10.99 26.89
CA ILE A 12 7.99 12.08 25.99
C ILE A 12 6.48 12.30 26.01
N ALA A 13 6.08 13.53 26.27
CA ALA A 13 4.71 14.00 26.12
C ALA A 13 4.67 15.22 25.20
N LEU A 14 3.67 15.27 24.33
CA LEU A 14 3.48 16.38 23.39
C LEU A 14 1.99 16.61 23.11
N THR A 15 1.57 17.87 23.14
CA THR A 15 0.19 18.30 22.92
C THR A 15 0.11 19.49 21.98
N PHE A 16 -0.74 19.45 20.97
CA PHE A 16 -1.03 20.59 20.10
C PHE A 16 -2.46 21.11 20.34
N GLY A 17 -2.65 21.90 21.42
CA GLY A 17 -3.89 22.64 21.64
C GLY A 17 -5.18 21.82 21.83
N GLY A 18 -5.10 20.55 22.16
CA GLY A 18 -6.23 19.63 22.32
C GLY A 18 -5.83 18.37 23.07
N ASP A 19 -6.25 17.21 22.55
CA ASP A 19 -5.84 15.91 23.07
C ASP A 19 -4.32 15.71 22.87
N PRO A 20 -3.63 15.03 23.81
CA PRO A 20 -2.19 14.77 23.69
C PRO A 20 -1.90 13.86 22.49
N VAL A 21 -0.89 14.23 21.70
CA VAL A 21 -0.38 13.40 20.59
C VAL A 21 0.38 12.22 21.15
N PHE A 22 1.18 12.45 22.21
CA PHE A 22 1.91 11.40 22.95
C PHE A 22 1.78 11.62 24.45
N GLU A 23 1.67 10.50 25.18
CA GLU A 23 1.73 10.47 26.64
C GLU A 23 2.72 9.38 27.07
N ASN A 24 3.75 9.76 27.85
CA ASN A 24 4.75 8.84 28.41
C ASN A 24 5.41 7.92 27.36
N LEU A 25 5.74 8.46 26.18
CA LEU A 25 6.36 7.70 25.12
C LEU A 25 7.82 7.41 25.45
N GLY A 26 8.17 6.13 25.48
CA GLY A 26 9.55 5.64 25.60
C GLY A 26 9.93 4.86 24.35
N LEU A 27 11.10 5.18 23.76
CA LEU A 27 11.60 4.51 22.57
C LEU A 27 13.14 4.48 22.62
N VAL A 28 13.72 3.36 22.23
CA VAL A 28 15.17 3.20 22.08
C VAL A 28 15.48 2.72 20.68
N ILE A 29 16.39 3.43 19.98
CA ILE A 29 16.90 3.03 18.66
C ILE A 29 18.37 2.64 18.81
N GLN A 30 18.70 1.47 18.27
CA GLN A 30 20.03 0.90 18.31
C GLN A 30 20.69 0.94 16.93
N GLN A 31 22.00 0.77 16.90
CA GLN A 31 22.77 0.68 15.66
C GLN A 31 22.31 -0.52 14.82
N GLY A 32 21.97 -0.25 13.55
CA GLY A 32 21.50 -1.25 12.59
C GLY A 32 20.02 -1.62 12.75
N ASP A 33 19.26 -0.88 13.57
CA ASP A 33 17.79 -1.01 13.60
C ASP A 33 17.20 -0.66 12.24
N ARG A 34 16.26 -1.49 11.78
CA ARG A 34 15.51 -1.33 10.52
C ARG A 34 14.03 -1.34 10.83
N LEU A 35 13.49 -0.15 11.05
CA LEU A 35 12.18 0.03 11.68
C LEU A 35 11.15 0.58 10.68
N ALA A 36 9.95 -0.04 10.67
CA ALA A 36 8.75 0.58 10.10
C ALA A 36 8.02 1.36 11.19
N LEU A 37 7.57 2.58 10.90
CA LEU A 37 6.67 3.35 11.75
C LEU A 37 5.28 3.37 11.13
N VAL A 38 4.34 2.68 11.76
CA VAL A 38 2.99 2.46 11.26
C VAL A 38 1.97 3.10 12.19
N GLY A 39 0.88 3.58 11.62
CA GLY A 39 -0.24 4.18 12.35
C GLY A 39 -1.13 4.97 11.41
N ARG A 40 -2.32 5.31 11.88
CA ARG A 40 -3.30 6.09 11.11
C ARG A 40 -2.76 7.47 10.73
N ASN A 41 -3.30 8.07 9.68
CA ASN A 41 -3.02 9.47 9.38
C ASN A 41 -3.51 10.36 10.54
N GLY A 42 -2.68 11.33 10.92
CA GLY A 42 -2.94 12.16 12.10
C GLY A 42 -2.55 11.53 13.44
N SER A 43 -2.03 10.29 13.49
CA SER A 43 -1.59 9.65 14.75
C SER A 43 -0.28 10.20 15.33
N GLY A 44 0.36 11.15 14.64
CA GLY A 44 1.61 11.77 15.12
C GLY A 44 2.89 11.14 14.57
N LYS A 45 2.85 10.28 13.51
CA LYS A 45 4.04 9.65 12.92
C LYS A 45 5.14 10.66 12.55
N SER A 46 4.82 11.62 11.68
CA SER A 46 5.76 12.67 11.25
C SER A 46 6.16 13.58 12.42
N THR A 47 5.25 13.81 13.37
CA THR A 47 5.55 14.56 14.59
C THR A 47 6.60 13.85 15.45
N LEU A 48 6.48 12.52 15.62
CA LEU A 48 7.49 11.73 16.33
C LEU A 48 8.85 11.80 15.63
N MET A 49 8.90 11.70 14.31
CA MET A 49 10.16 11.86 13.57
C MET A 49 10.77 13.26 13.75
N LYS A 50 9.96 14.32 13.74
CA LYS A 50 10.42 15.70 13.98
C LYS A 50 10.95 15.88 15.40
N VAL A 51 10.31 15.27 16.39
CA VAL A 51 10.81 15.24 17.79
C VAL A 51 12.15 14.50 17.85
N MET A 52 12.28 13.36 17.19
CA MET A 52 13.54 12.61 17.13
C MET A 52 14.66 13.33 16.38
N ALA A 53 14.31 14.13 15.37
CA ALA A 53 15.24 14.99 14.63
C ALA A 53 15.60 16.28 15.38
N GLY A 54 14.98 16.56 16.53
CA GLY A 54 15.19 17.79 17.29
C GLY A 54 14.55 19.04 16.66
N LEU A 55 13.64 18.87 15.71
CA LEU A 55 12.92 19.95 15.02
C LEU A 55 11.69 20.43 15.79
N VAL A 56 11.18 19.59 16.69
CA VAL A 56 10.06 19.90 17.59
C VAL A 56 10.46 19.53 19.00
N GLU A 57 10.33 20.49 19.92
CA GLU A 57 10.56 20.24 21.35
C GLU A 57 9.35 19.53 21.97
N ALA A 58 9.60 18.53 22.80
CA ALA A 58 8.56 17.87 23.57
C ALA A 58 8.15 18.73 24.77
N ASP A 59 6.88 18.67 25.16
CA ASP A 59 6.39 19.37 26.37
C ASP A 59 7.01 18.79 27.64
N LYS A 60 7.33 17.48 27.65
CA LYS A 60 7.95 16.75 28.76
C LYS A 60 8.80 15.60 28.21
N GLY A 61 9.72 15.15 29.07
CA GLY A 61 10.61 14.03 28.79
C GLY A 61 11.96 14.46 28.24
N ASP A 62 12.83 13.48 28.04
CA ASP A 62 14.22 13.70 27.62
C ASP A 62 14.53 12.91 26.34
N ILE A 63 15.27 13.57 25.44
CA ILE A 63 15.82 12.96 24.23
C ILE A 63 17.33 12.91 24.38
N THR A 64 17.90 11.71 24.37
CA THR A 64 19.33 11.51 24.51
C THR A 64 19.88 10.84 23.25
N ALA A 65 20.74 11.53 22.52
CA ALA A 65 21.51 10.97 21.42
C ALA A 65 22.86 10.44 21.93
N GLY A 66 23.32 9.35 21.34
CA GLY A 66 24.65 8.81 21.59
C GLY A 66 25.75 9.83 21.20
N PRO A 67 26.95 9.73 21.80
CA PRO A 67 28.04 10.65 21.47
C PRO A 67 28.42 10.56 19.98
N GLY A 68 28.37 11.69 19.28
CA GLY A 68 28.75 11.79 17.86
C GLY A 68 27.73 11.20 16.87
N VAL A 69 26.54 10.82 17.35
CA VAL A 69 25.48 10.31 16.46
C VAL A 69 24.89 11.44 15.64
N THR A 70 24.89 11.26 14.32
CA THR A 70 24.21 12.15 13.38
C THR A 70 22.84 11.58 13.01
N VAL A 71 21.81 12.44 13.11
CA VAL A 71 20.42 12.10 12.75
C VAL A 71 20.06 12.90 11.50
N GLY A 72 19.73 12.19 10.43
CA GLY A 72 19.22 12.79 9.20
C GLY A 72 17.72 12.61 9.08
N TYR A 73 16.99 13.66 8.75
CA TYR A 73 15.56 13.65 8.55
C TYR A 73 15.20 14.09 7.13
N MET A 74 14.40 13.30 6.44
CA MET A 74 13.82 13.65 5.17
C MET A 74 12.48 14.35 5.41
N GLU A 75 12.42 15.63 5.13
CA GLU A 75 11.18 16.40 5.22
C GLU A 75 10.23 16.11 4.06
N GLN A 76 8.92 16.06 4.35
CA GLN A 76 7.89 15.94 3.31
C GLN A 76 7.92 17.12 2.33
N ASP A 77 8.23 18.31 2.82
CA ASP A 77 8.25 19.56 2.04
C ASP A 77 9.53 20.33 2.36
N PRO A 78 10.66 19.97 1.73
CA PRO A 78 11.96 20.53 2.07
C PRO A 78 12.05 22.01 1.69
N ASP A 79 12.59 22.82 2.61
CA ASP A 79 12.90 24.22 2.32
C ASP A 79 14.20 24.34 1.51
N LEU A 80 14.06 24.70 0.24
CA LEU A 80 15.18 24.94 -0.67
C LEU A 80 15.49 26.43 -0.82
N SER A 81 14.94 27.29 0.04
CA SER A 81 15.23 28.72 0.00
C SER A 81 16.71 28.99 0.25
N GLY A 82 17.32 29.79 -0.62
CA GLY A 82 18.76 30.09 -0.55
C GLY A 82 19.66 29.27 -1.47
N PHE A 83 19.09 28.32 -2.24
CA PHE A 83 19.84 27.56 -3.24
C PHE A 83 19.38 27.91 -4.66
N GLU A 84 20.32 27.93 -5.62
CA GLU A 84 20.01 28.25 -7.02
C GLU A 84 19.54 27.00 -7.77
N THR A 85 20.23 25.86 -7.56
CA THR A 85 19.94 24.59 -8.22
C THR A 85 19.61 23.48 -7.23
N LEU A 86 19.02 22.39 -7.70
CA LEU A 86 18.79 21.19 -6.91
C LEU A 86 20.11 20.52 -6.49
N GLY A 87 21.15 20.62 -7.33
CA GLY A 87 22.48 20.12 -7.04
C GLY A 87 23.16 20.89 -5.91
N ASP A 88 23.05 22.22 -5.88
CA ASP A 88 23.57 23.05 -4.79
C ASP A 88 22.94 22.66 -3.46
N PHE A 89 21.63 22.44 -3.45
CA PHE A 89 20.91 21.98 -2.26
C PHE A 89 21.36 20.59 -1.83
N ALA A 90 21.44 19.66 -2.77
CA ALA A 90 21.77 18.26 -2.48
C ALA A 90 23.21 18.07 -1.99
N SER A 91 24.14 18.91 -2.46
CA SER A 91 25.56 18.88 -2.08
C SER A 91 25.88 19.70 -0.84
N HIS A 92 24.94 20.48 -0.33
CA HIS A 92 25.17 21.32 0.83
C HIS A 92 25.51 20.51 2.10
N GLY A 93 26.66 20.79 2.68
CA GLY A 93 27.18 20.10 3.87
C GLY A 93 28.12 18.92 3.56
N LEU A 94 28.38 18.63 2.29
CA LEU A 94 29.36 17.63 1.87
C LEU A 94 30.75 18.24 1.60
N ASP A 95 31.78 17.45 1.83
CA ASP A 95 33.13 17.79 1.42
C ASP A 95 33.26 17.72 -0.11
N PRO A 96 34.12 18.58 -0.74
CA PRO A 96 34.31 18.55 -2.21
C PRO A 96 34.69 17.19 -2.78
N GLY A 97 35.32 16.32 -2.01
CA GLY A 97 35.67 14.96 -2.41
C GLY A 97 34.50 13.96 -2.39
N GLU A 98 33.35 14.35 -1.85
CA GLU A 98 32.17 13.50 -1.68
C GLU A 98 30.99 13.83 -2.62
N LEU A 99 31.19 14.83 -3.50
CA LEU A 99 30.13 15.27 -4.44
C LEU A 99 29.64 14.14 -5.37
N TYR A 100 30.50 13.17 -5.68
CA TYR A 100 30.13 11.98 -6.46
C TYR A 100 28.97 11.18 -5.85
N LYS A 101 28.75 11.29 -4.51
CA LYS A 101 27.62 10.64 -3.82
C LYS A 101 26.30 11.23 -4.27
N VAL A 102 26.26 12.56 -4.48
CA VAL A 102 25.07 13.25 -5.00
C VAL A 102 24.82 12.92 -6.45
N GLU A 103 25.86 12.83 -7.28
CA GLU A 103 25.74 12.42 -8.68
C GLU A 103 25.14 11.01 -8.77
N ARG A 104 25.69 10.05 -8.01
CA ARG A 104 25.17 8.68 -7.94
C ARG A 104 23.70 8.63 -7.47
N ALA A 105 23.37 9.39 -6.42
CA ALA A 105 22.00 9.47 -5.93
C ALA A 105 21.08 10.16 -6.94
N GLY A 106 21.59 11.15 -7.68
CA GLY A 106 20.89 11.84 -8.74
C GLY A 106 20.53 10.93 -9.91
N GLU A 107 21.45 10.08 -10.34
CA GLU A 107 21.21 9.07 -11.37
C GLU A 107 20.12 8.08 -10.93
N GLY A 108 20.23 7.53 -9.71
CA GLY A 108 19.29 6.55 -9.19
C GLY A 108 17.89 7.13 -8.94
N LEU A 109 17.80 8.33 -8.40
CA LEU A 109 16.55 9.03 -8.11
C LEU A 109 16.02 9.84 -9.31
N LYS A 110 16.76 9.89 -10.40
CA LYS A 110 16.38 10.56 -11.66
C LYS A 110 15.99 12.03 -11.45
N PHE A 111 16.81 12.82 -10.76
CA PHE A 111 16.68 14.27 -10.74
C PHE A 111 17.86 14.94 -11.46
N ASP A 112 17.59 16.09 -12.04
CA ASP A 112 18.60 16.90 -12.75
C ASP A 112 19.22 17.88 -11.75
N PRO A 113 20.52 17.74 -11.37
CA PRO A 113 21.20 18.65 -10.46
C PRO A 113 21.24 20.09 -10.94
N GLU A 114 21.29 20.33 -12.26
CA GLU A 114 21.34 21.66 -12.86
C GLU A 114 19.96 22.35 -12.88
N ARG A 115 18.90 21.65 -12.49
CA ARG A 115 17.56 22.18 -12.48
C ARG A 115 17.43 23.34 -11.47
N PRO A 116 16.97 24.54 -11.89
CA PRO A 116 16.75 25.66 -10.98
C PRO A 116 15.64 25.33 -9.96
N VAL A 117 15.88 25.64 -8.68
CA VAL A 117 14.90 25.39 -7.59
C VAL A 117 13.55 26.06 -7.86
N ALA A 118 13.57 27.27 -8.45
CA ALA A 118 12.35 28.04 -8.76
C ALA A 118 11.40 27.34 -9.73
N THR A 119 11.93 26.51 -10.64
CA THR A 119 11.14 25.78 -11.67
C THR A 119 10.96 24.31 -11.35
N ALA A 120 11.58 23.83 -10.26
CA ALA A 120 11.50 22.44 -9.85
C ALA A 120 10.11 22.08 -9.30
N SER A 121 9.59 20.95 -9.76
CA SER A 121 8.36 20.36 -9.22
C SER A 121 8.54 19.87 -7.78
N GLY A 122 7.46 19.71 -7.02
CA GLY A 122 7.50 19.14 -5.67
C GLY A 122 8.20 17.77 -5.62
N GLY A 123 7.95 16.93 -6.61
CA GLY A 123 8.61 15.62 -6.71
C GLY A 123 10.13 15.73 -6.95
N GLU A 124 10.61 16.66 -7.78
CA GLU A 124 12.04 16.89 -7.99
C GLU A 124 12.72 17.41 -6.73
N ARG A 125 12.08 18.33 -5.99
CA ARG A 125 12.57 18.84 -4.71
C ARG A 125 12.73 17.73 -3.67
N ARG A 126 11.73 16.83 -3.56
CA ARG A 126 11.79 15.67 -2.66
C ARG A 126 12.90 14.69 -3.05
N ARG A 127 13.10 14.42 -4.34
CA ARG A 127 14.20 13.57 -4.81
C ARG A 127 15.56 14.18 -4.48
N ALA A 128 15.73 15.49 -4.63
CA ALA A 128 16.96 16.17 -4.23
C ALA A 128 17.19 16.10 -2.70
N ALA A 129 16.15 16.23 -1.87
CA ALA A 129 16.25 16.07 -0.42
C ALA A 129 16.64 14.63 -0.02
N LEU A 130 16.06 13.65 -0.69
CA LEU A 130 16.44 12.25 -0.47
C LEU A 130 17.89 11.98 -0.90
N ALA A 131 18.31 12.51 -2.05
CA ALA A 131 19.70 12.42 -2.51
C ALA A 131 20.68 13.02 -1.51
N ARG A 132 20.37 14.20 -0.96
CA ARG A 132 21.16 14.83 0.09
C ARG A 132 21.28 13.95 1.33
N LEU A 133 20.16 13.40 1.81
CA LEU A 133 20.15 12.53 2.97
C LEU A 133 21.00 11.27 2.76
N MET A 134 20.89 10.65 1.57
CA MET A 134 21.68 9.48 1.22
C MET A 134 23.17 9.80 1.10
N ALA A 135 23.53 10.98 0.56
CA ALA A 135 24.91 11.42 0.40
C ALA A 135 25.60 11.79 1.74
N LEU A 136 24.83 12.33 2.70
CA LEU A 136 25.34 12.66 4.03
C LEU A 136 25.59 11.44 4.93
N GLU A 137 25.02 10.27 4.61
CA GLU A 137 25.23 8.98 5.30
C GLU A 137 25.14 9.09 6.85
N PRO A 138 24.08 9.66 7.44
CA PRO A 138 23.95 9.76 8.89
C PRO A 138 23.81 8.38 9.54
N GLU A 139 24.17 8.23 10.83
CA GLU A 139 24.02 6.99 11.58
C GLU A 139 22.57 6.57 11.80
N LEU A 140 21.65 7.54 11.84
CA LEU A 140 20.20 7.33 11.91
C LEU A 140 19.49 8.12 10.82
N MET A 141 18.78 7.44 9.94
CA MET A 141 17.95 8.03 8.89
C MET A 141 16.47 7.98 9.28
N LEU A 142 15.80 9.12 9.26
CA LEU A 142 14.36 9.25 9.47
C LEU A 142 13.72 9.59 8.12
N LEU A 143 13.00 8.62 7.55
CA LEU A 143 12.45 8.68 6.19
C LEU A 143 10.93 8.78 6.24
N ASP A 144 10.39 9.98 5.97
CA ASP A 144 8.95 10.24 5.98
C ASP A 144 8.39 10.21 4.56
N GLU A 145 7.70 9.11 4.21
CA GLU A 145 7.12 8.82 2.90
C GLU A 145 8.13 8.97 1.73
N PRO A 146 9.28 8.26 1.78
CA PRO A 146 10.32 8.42 0.77
C PRO A 146 9.93 7.90 -0.61
N THR A 147 8.92 7.02 -0.71
CA THR A 147 8.44 6.43 -1.97
C THR A 147 7.48 7.34 -2.74
N ASN A 148 6.88 8.36 -2.08
CA ASN A 148 5.95 9.26 -2.73
C ASN A 148 6.62 10.04 -3.87
N HIS A 149 5.96 10.06 -5.04
CA HIS A 149 6.43 10.68 -6.28
C HIS A 149 7.69 10.06 -6.90
N LEU A 150 8.18 8.92 -6.39
CA LEU A 150 9.18 8.11 -7.06
C LEU A 150 8.50 7.18 -8.07
N ASP A 151 9.15 6.96 -9.20
CA ASP A 151 8.77 5.86 -10.07
C ASP A 151 9.35 4.54 -9.56
N ILE A 152 8.86 3.43 -10.10
CA ILE A 152 9.20 2.10 -9.61
C ILE A 152 10.71 1.82 -9.71
N GLU A 153 11.41 2.36 -10.70
CA GLU A 153 12.86 2.18 -10.85
C GLU A 153 13.63 2.94 -9.77
N ALA A 154 13.21 4.18 -9.44
CA ALA A 154 13.79 4.94 -8.34
C ALA A 154 13.49 4.29 -6.98
N ILE A 155 12.31 3.68 -6.79
CA ILE A 155 11.99 2.90 -5.58
C ILE A 155 12.91 1.68 -5.48
N ALA A 156 13.11 0.93 -6.56
CA ALA A 156 13.99 -0.22 -6.57
C ALA A 156 15.46 0.16 -6.26
N TRP A 157 15.95 1.27 -6.82
CA TRP A 157 17.26 1.81 -6.49
C TRP A 157 17.38 2.17 -5.01
N LEU A 158 16.38 2.87 -4.45
CA LEU A 158 16.35 3.24 -3.04
C LEU A 158 16.34 2.02 -2.12
N GLU A 159 15.62 0.98 -2.49
CA GLU A 159 15.63 -0.29 -1.74
C GLU A 159 17.04 -0.90 -1.67
N GLU A 160 17.76 -0.96 -2.78
CA GLU A 160 19.11 -1.51 -2.81
C GLU A 160 20.11 -0.68 -1.98
N GLU A 161 20.01 0.67 -2.04
CA GLU A 161 20.82 1.55 -1.21
C GLU A 161 20.54 1.34 0.29
N LEU A 162 19.25 1.29 0.69
CA LEU A 162 18.87 1.07 2.08
C LEU A 162 19.18 -0.36 2.58
N LYS A 163 19.15 -1.37 1.71
CA LYS A 163 19.61 -2.72 2.06
C LYS A 163 21.11 -2.76 2.33
N SER A 164 21.89 -2.01 1.55
CA SER A 164 23.34 -1.97 1.62
C SER A 164 23.87 -1.15 2.79
N THR A 165 23.11 -0.16 3.30
CA THR A 165 23.55 0.74 4.37
C THR A 165 23.73 0.03 5.71
N ARG A 166 24.69 0.53 6.52
CA ARG A 166 24.89 0.13 7.93
C ARG A 166 24.20 1.07 8.90
N ALA A 167 23.68 2.19 8.43
CA ALA A 167 22.92 3.11 9.25
C ALA A 167 21.65 2.44 9.78
N ALA A 168 21.19 2.89 10.96
CA ALA A 168 19.84 2.60 11.40
C ALA A 168 18.86 3.48 10.64
N TYR A 169 17.65 2.97 10.41
CA TYR A 169 16.61 3.80 9.82
C TYR A 169 15.23 3.52 10.38
N LEU A 170 14.43 4.59 10.40
CA LEU A 170 13.01 4.56 10.70
C LEU A 170 12.26 5.07 9.47
N ILE A 171 11.37 4.24 8.92
CA ILE A 171 10.65 4.52 7.69
C ILE A 171 9.15 4.63 7.98
N ILE A 172 8.53 5.72 7.54
CA ILE A 172 7.09 5.81 7.30
C ILE A 172 6.90 5.61 5.80
N SER A 173 6.11 4.64 5.40
CA SER A 173 5.69 4.48 4.02
C SER A 173 4.35 3.76 3.95
N HIS A 174 3.61 4.00 2.89
CA HIS A 174 2.39 3.29 2.55
C HIS A 174 2.64 2.17 1.53
N ASP A 175 3.83 2.13 0.90
CA ASP A 175 4.28 1.03 0.05
C ASP A 175 4.64 -0.21 0.89
N ARG A 176 3.72 -1.17 0.94
CA ARG A 176 3.87 -2.43 1.70
C ARG A 176 5.04 -3.27 1.21
N ALA A 177 5.26 -3.32 -0.10
CA ALA A 177 6.36 -4.08 -0.70
C ALA A 177 7.71 -3.49 -0.26
N PHE A 178 7.84 -2.16 -0.25
CA PHE A 178 9.01 -1.44 0.23
C PHE A 178 9.29 -1.71 1.71
N LEU A 179 8.27 -1.60 2.58
CA LEU A 179 8.42 -1.89 4.00
C LEU A 179 8.80 -3.35 4.26
N ASN A 180 8.18 -4.30 3.55
CA ASN A 180 8.49 -5.73 3.67
C ASN A 180 9.93 -6.06 3.28
N ALA A 181 10.45 -5.41 2.24
CA ALA A 181 11.81 -5.64 1.76
C ALA A 181 12.90 -5.11 2.72
N LEU A 182 12.58 -4.09 3.52
CA LEU A 182 13.58 -3.31 4.27
C LEU A 182 13.51 -3.49 5.78
N THR A 183 12.32 -3.69 6.36
CA THR A 183 12.14 -3.60 7.81
C THR A 183 12.23 -4.95 8.52
N ARG A 184 12.75 -4.91 9.76
CA ARG A 184 12.89 -6.10 10.62
C ARG A 184 12.10 -5.98 11.91
N ALA A 185 11.75 -4.76 12.30
CA ALA A 185 10.89 -4.50 13.44
C ALA A 185 9.88 -3.40 13.09
N THR A 186 8.74 -3.41 13.78
CA THR A 186 7.65 -2.46 13.55
C THR A 186 7.34 -1.68 14.82
N LEU A 187 7.26 -0.37 14.68
CA LEU A 187 6.72 0.55 15.67
C LEU A 187 5.30 0.91 15.26
N TRP A 188 4.35 0.64 16.11
CA TRP A 188 2.95 0.95 15.87
C TRP A 188 2.48 2.07 16.80
N ILE A 189 2.07 3.20 16.21
CA ILE A 189 1.43 4.30 16.93
C ILE A 189 -0.08 4.09 16.89
N ASP A 190 -0.67 3.88 18.04
CA ASP A 190 -2.12 3.78 18.21
C ASP A 190 -2.55 4.57 19.44
N ARG A 191 -3.46 5.52 19.27
CA ARG A 191 -4.07 6.30 20.37
C ARG A 191 -3.06 6.91 21.34
N GLY A 192 -2.00 7.52 20.83
CA GLY A 192 -0.96 8.20 21.62
C GLY A 192 0.08 7.27 22.27
N ALA A 193 -0.06 5.95 22.12
CA ALA A 193 0.92 4.96 22.58
C ALA A 193 1.74 4.40 21.41
N VAL A 194 3.04 4.18 21.64
CA VAL A 194 3.93 3.51 20.68
C VAL A 194 4.24 2.12 21.19
N ARG A 195 3.98 1.13 20.37
CA ARG A 195 4.29 -0.28 20.64
C ARG A 195 5.38 -0.73 19.67
N ARG A 196 6.45 -1.35 20.18
CA ARG A 196 7.51 -1.96 19.37
C ARG A 196 7.37 -3.46 19.36
N GLN A 197 7.49 -4.06 18.18
CA GLN A 197 7.54 -5.49 17.99
C GLN A 197 8.71 -5.85 17.07
N GLU A 198 9.48 -6.87 17.46
CA GLU A 198 10.62 -7.38 16.69
C GLU A 198 10.15 -8.32 15.56
N ILE A 199 9.21 -7.83 14.76
CA ILE A 199 8.72 -8.44 13.53
C ILE A 199 8.75 -7.40 12.43
N GLY A 200 9.16 -7.81 11.22
CA GLY A 200 9.06 -6.95 10.03
C GLY A 200 7.60 -6.61 9.70
N PHE A 201 7.42 -5.66 8.80
CA PHE A 201 6.08 -5.20 8.43
C PHE A 201 5.17 -6.33 7.92
N GLN A 202 5.72 -7.38 7.31
CA GLN A 202 4.97 -8.56 6.85
C GLN A 202 4.13 -9.20 7.95
N GLY A 203 4.60 -9.19 9.22
CA GLY A 203 3.86 -9.73 10.35
C GLY A 203 2.95 -8.72 11.06
N PHE A 204 2.98 -7.46 10.66
CA PHE A 204 2.28 -6.37 11.34
C PHE A 204 0.78 -6.54 11.36
N GLU A 205 0.16 -6.90 10.23
CA GLU A 205 -1.30 -7.03 10.13
C GLU A 205 -1.83 -8.10 11.09
N ALA A 206 -1.20 -9.28 11.10
CA ALA A 206 -1.59 -10.37 12.01
C ALA A 206 -1.40 -9.97 13.49
N TRP A 207 -0.30 -9.28 13.81
CA TRP A 207 -0.05 -8.76 15.16
C TRP A 207 -1.08 -7.70 15.57
N ARG A 208 -1.39 -6.75 14.68
CA ARG A 208 -2.42 -5.74 14.89
C ARG A 208 -3.78 -6.39 15.17
N ASP A 209 -4.18 -7.33 14.34
CA ASP A 209 -5.50 -7.98 14.42
C ASP A 209 -5.61 -8.80 15.71
N GLN A 210 -4.54 -9.49 16.13
CA GLN A 210 -4.49 -10.18 17.41
C GLN A 210 -4.71 -9.23 18.60
N ILE A 211 -4.01 -8.07 18.61
CA ILE A 211 -4.18 -7.08 19.68
C ILE A 211 -5.61 -6.55 19.69
N TRP A 212 -6.17 -6.32 18.53
CA TRP A 212 -7.54 -5.84 18.39
C TRP A 212 -8.56 -6.86 18.89
N GLU A 213 -8.38 -8.15 18.62
CA GLU A 213 -9.22 -9.22 19.18
C GLU A 213 -9.11 -9.30 20.70
N GLU A 214 -7.91 -9.16 21.24
CA GLU A 214 -7.67 -9.13 22.68
C GLU A 214 -8.39 -7.93 23.35
N GLU A 215 -8.28 -6.73 22.76
CA GLU A 215 -8.98 -5.53 23.23
C GLU A 215 -10.49 -5.70 23.18
N ASP A 216 -11.04 -6.24 22.10
CA ASP A 216 -12.48 -6.50 21.96
C ASP A 216 -12.97 -7.54 22.98
N MET A 217 -12.20 -8.60 23.22
CA MET A 217 -12.50 -9.59 24.28
C MET A 217 -12.50 -8.95 25.67
N GLN A 218 -11.53 -8.10 25.98
CA GLN A 218 -11.45 -7.37 27.25
C GLN A 218 -12.65 -6.43 27.41
N ARG A 219 -13.01 -5.71 26.34
CA ARG A 219 -14.17 -4.81 26.31
C ARG A 219 -15.48 -5.57 26.50
N HIS A 220 -15.63 -6.73 25.86
CA HIS A 220 -16.79 -7.58 26.09
C HIS A 220 -16.88 -8.11 27.54
N LYS A 221 -15.74 -8.46 28.15
CA LYS A 221 -15.67 -8.84 29.57
C LYS A 221 -16.07 -7.67 30.47
N LEU A 222 -15.53 -6.47 30.22
CA LEU A 222 -15.85 -5.25 30.96
C LEU A 222 -17.35 -4.89 30.83
N ASN A 223 -17.91 -4.93 29.63
CA ASN A 223 -19.32 -4.68 29.38
C ASN A 223 -20.23 -5.68 30.10
N ARG A 224 -19.87 -6.98 30.13
CA ARG A 224 -20.61 -8.00 30.90
C ARG A 224 -20.55 -7.69 32.40
N LYS A 225 -19.37 -7.32 32.92
CA LYS A 225 -19.17 -6.94 34.32
C LYS A 225 -20.01 -5.70 34.68
N ILE A 226 -20.00 -4.66 33.85
CA ILE A 226 -20.83 -3.46 34.03
C ILE A 226 -22.31 -3.83 34.03
N LYS A 227 -22.79 -4.67 33.07
CA LYS A 227 -24.18 -5.11 33.02
C LYS A 227 -24.61 -5.91 34.26
N SER A 228 -23.73 -6.80 34.76
CA SER A 228 -24.01 -7.60 35.97
C SER A 228 -24.07 -6.73 37.22
N GLU A 229 -23.11 -5.80 37.40
CA GLU A 229 -23.13 -4.89 38.55
C GLU A 229 -24.29 -3.85 38.47
N ALA A 230 -24.63 -3.39 37.26
CA ALA A 230 -25.79 -2.51 37.06
C ALA A 230 -27.12 -3.20 37.41
N ARG A 231 -27.33 -4.46 36.96
CA ARG A 231 -28.50 -5.27 37.32
C ARG A 231 -28.60 -5.45 38.84
N TRP A 232 -27.47 -5.82 39.44
CA TRP A 232 -27.42 -5.99 40.89
C TRP A 232 -27.69 -4.68 41.66
N ALA A 233 -27.20 -3.53 41.16
CA ALA A 233 -27.46 -2.21 41.76
C ALA A 233 -28.96 -1.84 41.72
N VAL A 234 -29.71 -2.29 40.71
CA VAL A 234 -31.16 -2.07 40.61
C VAL A 234 -31.96 -3.04 41.47
N GLU A 235 -31.64 -4.33 41.44
CA GLU A 235 -32.36 -5.40 42.15
C GLU A 235 -32.00 -5.46 43.64
N GLY A 236 -30.80 -5.03 44.04
CA GLY A 236 -30.30 -5.11 45.42
C GLY A 236 -30.65 -3.93 46.35
N ILE A 237 -31.48 -2.96 45.91
CA ILE A 237 -31.78 -1.72 46.64
C ILE A 237 -32.62 -1.97 47.94
N SER A 238 -33.27 -3.11 48.07
CA SER A 238 -34.21 -3.36 49.17
C SER A 238 -33.61 -3.81 50.51
N ALA A 239 -32.33 -4.12 50.60
CA ALA A 239 -31.70 -4.60 51.83
C ALA A 239 -30.28 -4.13 52.09
N ARG A 240 -30.08 -3.05 52.88
CA ARG A 240 -28.82 -2.55 53.50
C ARG A 240 -28.07 -1.43 52.73
N ARG A 241 -28.49 -0.18 52.96
CA ARG A 241 -27.91 1.06 52.39
C ARG A 241 -26.39 1.23 52.53
N LYS A 242 -25.70 0.75 53.56
CA LYS A 242 -24.25 0.97 53.75
C LYS A 242 -23.35 0.06 52.89
N ARG A 243 -23.81 -1.15 52.56
CA ARG A 243 -23.03 -2.11 51.76
C ARG A 243 -23.07 -1.79 50.26
N ASN A 244 -24.08 -1.01 49.82
CA ASN A 244 -24.31 -0.66 48.45
C ASN A 244 -23.41 0.50 47.95
N GLN A 245 -22.95 1.40 48.82
CA GLN A 245 -22.13 2.56 48.42
C GLN A 245 -20.78 2.13 47.79
N GLY A 246 -20.14 1.10 48.32
CA GLY A 246 -18.90 0.57 47.76
C GLY A 246 -19.07 0.01 46.33
N ARG A 247 -20.19 -0.73 46.09
CA ARG A 247 -20.46 -1.29 44.75
C ARG A 247 -20.95 -0.24 43.75
N VAL A 248 -21.68 0.78 44.17
CA VAL A 248 -22.02 1.92 43.31
C VAL A 248 -20.77 2.69 42.89
N ARG A 249 -19.81 2.88 43.81
CA ARG A 249 -18.49 3.45 43.45
C ARG A 249 -17.73 2.57 42.48
N ALA A 250 -17.65 1.25 42.71
CA ALA A 250 -17.03 0.32 41.79
C ALA A 250 -17.70 0.31 40.41
N LEU A 251 -19.04 0.43 40.33
CA LEU A 251 -19.74 0.57 39.05
C LEU A 251 -19.41 1.92 38.36
N GLN A 252 -19.28 3.00 39.12
CA GLN A 252 -18.85 4.29 38.59
C GLN A 252 -17.42 4.24 38.06
N GLU A 253 -16.51 3.58 38.79
CA GLU A 253 -15.12 3.35 38.34
C GLU A 253 -15.06 2.53 37.06
N LEU A 254 -15.82 1.40 36.98
CA LEU A 254 -15.94 0.59 35.76
C LEU A 254 -16.52 1.36 34.56
N ARG A 255 -17.48 2.28 34.83
CA ARG A 255 -18.03 3.14 33.79
C ARG A 255 -17.05 4.24 33.35
N ALA A 256 -16.29 4.80 34.30
CA ALA A 256 -15.21 5.74 34.01
C ALA A 256 -14.10 5.06 33.20
N GLU A 257 -13.67 3.86 33.61
CA GLU A 257 -12.72 3.04 32.86
C GLU A 257 -13.23 2.77 31.44
N ARG A 258 -14.50 2.43 31.26
CA ARG A 258 -15.11 2.26 29.93
C ARG A 258 -15.15 3.56 29.13
N SER A 259 -15.43 4.70 29.75
CA SER A 259 -15.51 6.00 29.07
C SER A 259 -14.14 6.54 28.67
N SER A 260 -13.07 6.18 29.40
CA SER A 260 -11.70 6.53 29.06
C SER A 260 -11.11 5.68 27.92
N GLN A 261 -11.74 4.52 27.62
CA GLN A 261 -11.32 3.72 26.47
C GLN A 261 -11.74 4.40 25.17
N ILE A 262 -10.76 4.89 24.41
CA ILE A 262 -10.98 5.45 23.07
C ILE A 262 -11.56 4.36 22.17
N THR A 263 -12.75 4.65 21.60
CA THR A 263 -13.47 3.68 20.78
C THR A 263 -12.82 3.56 19.41
N ARG A 264 -12.56 2.33 18.99
CA ARG A 264 -12.13 2.02 17.62
C ARG A 264 -13.25 2.37 16.64
N GLN A 265 -12.90 3.02 15.53
CA GLN A 265 -13.80 3.18 14.39
C GLN A 265 -13.93 1.81 13.70
N GLY A 266 -15.14 1.39 13.40
CA GLY A 266 -15.42 0.06 12.85
C GLY A 266 -14.87 -0.12 11.44
N THR A 267 -14.59 -1.37 11.06
CA THR A 267 -14.41 -1.76 9.65
C THR A 267 -15.72 -1.56 8.91
N ALA A 268 -15.71 -0.78 7.83
CA ALA A 268 -16.87 -0.59 6.99
C ALA A 268 -17.03 -1.80 6.07
N ALA A 269 -18.14 -2.51 6.19
CA ALA A 269 -18.57 -3.47 5.17
C ALA A 269 -19.47 -2.72 4.18
N MET A 270 -18.97 -2.46 2.99
CA MET A 270 -19.69 -1.76 1.94
C MET A 270 -20.10 -2.74 0.84
N ALA A 271 -21.38 -2.92 0.63
CA ALA A 271 -21.90 -3.57 -0.58
C ALA A 271 -22.14 -2.49 -1.63
N LEU A 272 -21.34 -2.47 -2.69
CA LEU A 272 -21.55 -1.58 -3.83
C LEU A 272 -22.60 -2.19 -4.76
N GLU A 273 -23.75 -1.54 -4.90
CA GLU A 273 -24.74 -1.91 -5.89
C GLU A 273 -24.25 -1.55 -7.31
N ALA A 274 -24.56 -2.40 -8.29
CA ALA A 274 -24.16 -2.23 -9.68
C ALA A 274 -24.76 -0.94 -10.28
N GLY A 275 -23.91 -0.10 -10.86
CA GLY A 275 -24.33 1.04 -11.67
C GLY A 275 -24.94 0.63 -13.03
N PRO A 276 -25.31 1.60 -13.90
CA PRO A 276 -25.86 1.31 -15.22
C PRO A 276 -24.84 0.49 -16.04
N LYS A 277 -25.32 -0.58 -16.68
CA LYS A 277 -24.44 -1.48 -17.46
C LYS A 277 -23.96 -0.78 -18.74
N SER A 278 -22.64 -0.68 -18.92
CA SER A 278 -22.01 -0.27 -20.19
C SER A 278 -22.20 -1.31 -21.30
N GLY A 279 -21.88 -0.96 -22.53
CA GLY A 279 -21.70 -1.93 -23.62
C GLY A 279 -20.63 -2.97 -23.28
N ARG A 280 -20.55 -4.09 -24.04
CA ARG A 280 -19.53 -5.12 -23.83
C ARG A 280 -18.10 -4.57 -24.06
N LYS A 281 -17.90 -3.79 -25.12
CA LYS A 281 -16.67 -3.01 -25.35
C LYS A 281 -16.84 -1.63 -24.71
N VAL A 282 -15.94 -1.28 -23.82
CA VAL A 282 -15.91 0.00 -23.13
C VAL A 282 -15.15 1.03 -23.95
N MET A 283 -14.00 0.65 -24.50
CA MET A 283 -13.21 1.46 -25.44
C MET A 283 -12.33 0.57 -26.30
N GLU A 284 -11.95 1.10 -27.46
CA GLU A 284 -11.07 0.42 -28.41
C GLU A 284 -10.14 1.47 -29.02
N ALA A 285 -8.85 1.32 -28.78
CA ALA A 285 -7.79 2.08 -29.42
C ALA A 285 -7.23 1.27 -30.59
N ILE A 286 -7.09 1.88 -31.77
CA ILE A 286 -6.64 1.22 -32.99
C ILE A 286 -5.47 1.99 -33.56
N ASN A 287 -4.28 1.41 -33.50
CA ASN A 287 -3.02 1.93 -34.06
C ASN A 287 -2.76 3.41 -33.69
N ILE A 288 -3.00 3.76 -32.43
CA ILE A 288 -2.84 5.12 -31.95
C ILE A 288 -1.37 5.48 -31.80
N THR A 289 -1.03 6.70 -32.24
CA THR A 289 0.30 7.29 -32.11
C THR A 289 0.17 8.70 -31.56
N LYS A 290 1.10 9.08 -30.66
CA LYS A 290 1.17 10.41 -30.06
C LYS A 290 2.60 10.89 -29.93
N VAL A 291 2.86 12.13 -30.39
CA VAL A 291 4.19 12.75 -30.36
C VAL A 291 4.09 14.17 -29.81
N TYR A 292 4.98 14.56 -28.92
CA TYR A 292 5.13 15.93 -28.46
C TYR A 292 6.50 16.49 -28.86
N GLY A 293 6.52 17.40 -29.82
CA GLY A 293 7.79 17.90 -30.39
C GLY A 293 8.61 16.76 -30.98
N ASN A 294 9.76 16.46 -30.38
CA ASN A 294 10.63 15.35 -30.81
C ASN A 294 10.45 14.08 -29.99
N LYS A 295 9.61 14.11 -28.93
CA LYS A 295 9.41 12.97 -28.05
C LYS A 295 8.23 12.13 -28.52
N VAL A 296 8.48 10.90 -28.93
CA VAL A 296 7.44 9.90 -29.21
C VAL A 296 6.94 9.37 -27.87
N ILE A 297 5.66 9.59 -27.58
CA ILE A 297 5.00 9.12 -26.36
C ILE A 297 4.46 7.71 -26.56
N LEU A 298 3.85 7.49 -27.74
CA LEU A 298 3.24 6.22 -28.10
C LEU A 298 3.29 6.04 -29.61
N HIS A 299 3.60 4.84 -30.07
CA HIS A 299 3.66 4.51 -31.50
C HIS A 299 2.93 3.20 -31.78
N ASP A 300 1.97 3.26 -32.68
CA ASP A 300 1.22 2.10 -33.22
C ASP A 300 0.62 1.18 -32.15
N PHE A 301 0.00 1.75 -31.14
CA PHE A 301 -0.58 1.00 -30.03
C PHE A 301 -2.05 0.68 -30.25
N SER A 302 -2.43 -0.56 -29.99
CA SER A 302 -3.82 -1.02 -30.09
C SER A 302 -4.23 -1.73 -28.79
N LEU A 303 -5.44 -1.40 -28.31
CA LEU A 303 -5.99 -1.94 -27.08
C LEU A 303 -7.51 -2.05 -27.18
N THR A 304 -8.08 -3.15 -26.73
CA THR A 304 -9.52 -3.29 -26.52
C THR A 304 -9.81 -3.47 -25.04
N VAL A 305 -10.59 -2.59 -24.46
CA VAL A 305 -11.04 -2.64 -23.07
C VAL A 305 -12.49 -3.10 -23.03
N ASN A 306 -12.74 -4.18 -22.32
CA ASN A 306 -14.08 -4.73 -22.15
C ASN A 306 -14.67 -4.34 -20.78
N ARG A 307 -15.97 -4.51 -20.64
CA ARG A 307 -16.65 -4.31 -19.37
C ARG A 307 -16.13 -5.29 -18.31
N GLY A 308 -15.76 -4.75 -17.15
CA GLY A 308 -15.22 -5.50 -16.03
C GLY A 308 -13.70 -5.68 -16.05
N ASP A 309 -13.01 -5.19 -17.11
CA ASP A 309 -11.57 -5.24 -17.15
C ASP A 309 -10.97 -4.33 -16.05
N ARG A 310 -9.85 -4.77 -15.49
CA ARG A 310 -9.06 -4.08 -14.47
C ARG A 310 -7.66 -3.87 -15.00
N ILE A 311 -7.38 -2.66 -15.47
CA ILE A 311 -6.17 -2.33 -16.22
C ILE A 311 -5.31 -1.38 -15.40
N ALA A 312 -4.04 -1.74 -15.21
CA ALA A 312 -3.01 -0.89 -14.64
C ALA A 312 -2.12 -0.30 -15.73
N LEU A 313 -1.77 0.97 -15.61
CA LEU A 313 -0.75 1.64 -16.41
C LEU A 313 0.50 1.83 -15.55
N VAL A 314 1.63 1.26 -15.96
CA VAL A 314 2.91 1.35 -15.25
C VAL A 314 4.01 1.90 -16.15
N GLY A 315 5.05 2.46 -15.56
CA GLY A 315 6.21 3.00 -16.28
C GLY A 315 6.82 4.22 -15.59
N PRO A 316 7.98 4.70 -16.05
CA PRO A 316 8.67 5.84 -15.48
C PRO A 316 7.83 7.11 -15.44
N ASN A 317 8.20 8.07 -14.58
CA ASN A 317 7.56 9.36 -14.54
C ASN A 317 7.84 10.14 -15.84
N GLY A 318 6.79 10.81 -16.36
CA GLY A 318 6.88 11.58 -17.63
C GLY A 318 6.96 10.72 -18.90
N VAL A 319 6.71 9.41 -18.82
CA VAL A 319 6.68 8.52 -19.99
C VAL A 319 5.42 8.72 -20.86
N GLY A 320 4.33 9.27 -20.28
CA GLY A 320 3.08 9.53 -21.00
C GLY A 320 1.89 8.72 -20.52
N LYS A 321 1.93 8.14 -19.31
CA LYS A 321 0.81 7.38 -18.71
C LYS A 321 -0.49 8.18 -18.70
N THR A 322 -0.46 9.41 -18.19
CA THR A 322 -1.62 10.31 -18.15
C THR A 322 -2.07 10.72 -19.55
N THR A 323 -1.14 10.86 -20.52
CA THR A 323 -1.47 11.12 -21.94
C THR A 323 -2.24 9.95 -22.55
N LEU A 324 -1.75 8.72 -22.37
CA LEU A 324 -2.45 7.52 -22.84
C LEU A 324 -3.84 7.43 -22.20
N LEU A 325 -3.93 7.64 -20.89
CA LEU A 325 -5.19 7.66 -20.16
C LEU A 325 -6.17 8.69 -20.74
N ASN A 326 -5.70 9.94 -20.97
CA ASN A 326 -6.52 11.01 -21.56
C ASN A 326 -6.98 10.67 -22.99
N MET A 327 -6.15 10.01 -23.81
CA MET A 327 -6.57 9.52 -25.11
C MET A 327 -7.66 8.46 -25.01
N LEU A 328 -7.50 7.49 -24.12
CA LEU A 328 -8.47 6.41 -23.92
C LEU A 328 -9.85 6.93 -23.49
N ILE A 329 -9.89 7.94 -22.62
CA ILE A 329 -11.16 8.55 -22.16
C ILE A 329 -11.67 9.68 -23.08
N GLY A 330 -10.99 9.94 -24.19
CA GLY A 330 -11.40 10.91 -25.20
C GLY A 330 -11.16 12.39 -24.84
N LYS A 331 -10.38 12.68 -23.78
CA LYS A 331 -9.98 14.04 -23.42
C LYS A 331 -8.90 14.61 -24.35
N GLU A 332 -8.11 13.73 -24.95
CA GLU A 332 -7.06 14.07 -25.89
C GLU A 332 -7.17 13.21 -27.15
N GLN A 333 -6.84 13.80 -28.32
CA GLN A 333 -6.86 13.09 -29.59
C GLN A 333 -5.46 12.52 -29.89
N PRO A 334 -5.35 11.30 -30.42
CA PRO A 334 -4.11 10.79 -30.97
C PRO A 334 -3.76 11.58 -32.28
N ASP A 335 -2.47 11.61 -32.60
CA ASP A 335 -2.00 12.25 -33.84
C ASP A 335 -2.28 11.35 -35.07
N SER A 336 -2.31 10.03 -34.87
CA SER A 336 -2.80 9.06 -35.86
C SER A 336 -3.46 7.88 -35.16
N GLY A 337 -4.27 7.13 -35.90
CA GLY A 337 -5.12 6.06 -35.34
C GLY A 337 -6.47 6.60 -34.87
N GLU A 338 -7.23 5.76 -34.17
CA GLU A 338 -8.58 6.09 -33.72
C GLU A 338 -8.85 5.52 -32.33
N VAL A 339 -9.54 6.27 -31.50
CA VAL A 339 -10.09 5.76 -30.22
C VAL A 339 -11.62 5.77 -30.29
N LYS A 340 -12.21 4.57 -30.18
CA LYS A 340 -13.66 4.39 -30.14
C LYS A 340 -14.12 4.21 -28.70
N ILE A 341 -15.01 5.09 -28.28
CA ILE A 341 -15.61 5.05 -26.94
C ILE A 341 -16.95 4.32 -27.03
N GLY A 342 -17.18 3.37 -26.14
CA GLY A 342 -18.41 2.58 -26.07
C GLY A 342 -19.63 3.43 -25.67
N THR A 343 -20.80 2.82 -25.81
CA THR A 343 -22.09 3.48 -25.47
C THR A 343 -22.39 3.34 -23.97
N ASN A 344 -23.17 4.29 -23.43
CA ASN A 344 -23.63 4.33 -22.04
C ASN A 344 -22.49 4.31 -21.00
N LEU A 345 -21.37 5.00 -21.28
CA LEU A 345 -20.31 5.15 -20.32
C LEU A 345 -20.63 6.26 -19.32
N ALA A 346 -20.64 5.90 -18.04
CA ALA A 346 -20.67 6.81 -16.91
C ALA A 346 -19.27 6.81 -16.29
N LEU A 347 -18.46 7.81 -16.66
CA LEU A 347 -17.08 7.97 -16.21
C LEU A 347 -17.03 8.60 -14.83
N ALA A 348 -16.36 7.98 -13.88
CA ALA A 348 -15.91 8.60 -12.65
C ALA A 348 -14.38 8.69 -12.65
N LEU A 349 -13.85 9.88 -12.48
CA LEU A 349 -12.42 10.17 -12.50
C LEU A 349 -11.97 10.58 -11.10
N PHE A 350 -11.02 9.84 -10.55
CA PHE A 350 -10.27 10.25 -9.36
C PHE A 350 -8.95 10.87 -9.79
N ASP A 351 -8.88 12.20 -9.64
CA ASP A 351 -7.68 12.98 -9.89
C ASP A 351 -7.43 13.82 -8.65
N GLN A 352 -6.44 13.41 -7.87
CA GLN A 352 -6.11 14.03 -6.57
C GLN A 352 -5.67 15.49 -6.72
N ALA A 353 -5.01 15.82 -7.84
CA ALA A 353 -4.53 17.17 -8.10
C ALA A 353 -5.64 18.16 -8.50
N ARG A 354 -6.79 17.66 -9.04
CA ARG A 354 -7.87 18.49 -9.59
C ARG A 354 -9.12 18.55 -8.74
N ALA A 355 -9.29 17.61 -7.80
CA ALA A 355 -10.43 17.60 -6.89
C ALA A 355 -10.23 18.61 -5.76
N GLN A 356 -10.52 19.88 -6.03
CA GLN A 356 -10.52 20.92 -5.02
C GLN A 356 -11.74 20.74 -4.10
N LEU A 357 -11.46 20.29 -2.88
CA LEU A 357 -12.44 20.38 -1.80
C LEU A 357 -12.45 21.82 -1.27
N ASP A 358 -13.63 22.40 -1.13
CA ASP A 358 -13.78 23.70 -0.46
C ASP A 358 -13.47 23.51 1.03
N GLY A 359 -12.37 24.12 1.48
CA GLY A 359 -11.89 23.98 2.86
C GLY A 359 -12.83 24.55 3.91
N ASP A 360 -13.69 25.50 3.54
CA ASP A 360 -14.63 26.17 4.46
C ASP A 360 -15.97 25.43 4.62
N MET A 361 -16.28 24.53 3.68
CA MET A 361 -17.45 23.65 3.81
C MET A 361 -17.25 22.60 4.90
N THR A 362 -18.35 22.18 5.54
CA THR A 362 -18.33 20.97 6.37
C THR A 362 -18.33 19.71 5.49
N LEU A 363 -17.93 18.55 6.07
CA LEU A 363 -18.06 17.28 5.35
C LEU A 363 -19.50 17.04 4.92
N TRP A 364 -20.44 17.36 5.78
CA TRP A 364 -21.88 17.30 5.51
C TRP A 364 -22.27 18.12 4.29
N ASP A 365 -21.90 19.40 4.28
CA ASP A 365 -22.23 20.31 3.18
C ASP A 365 -21.52 19.95 1.89
N SER A 366 -20.30 19.43 1.97
CA SER A 366 -19.56 18.94 0.82
C SER A 366 -20.25 17.77 0.09
N LEU A 367 -21.01 16.93 0.81
CA LEU A 367 -21.78 15.83 0.23
C LEU A 367 -23.19 16.29 -0.18
N THR A 368 -23.92 16.99 0.69
CA THR A 368 -25.30 17.41 0.42
C THR A 368 -25.42 18.56 -0.55
N GLY A 369 -24.37 19.39 -0.67
CA GLY A 369 -24.26 20.48 -1.62
C GLY A 369 -23.89 20.04 -3.04
N ASP A 370 -23.45 18.81 -3.23
CA ASP A 370 -23.10 18.25 -4.54
C ASP A 370 -24.41 17.99 -5.33
N PRO A 371 -24.59 18.62 -6.52
CA PRO A 371 -25.82 18.46 -7.31
C PRO A 371 -26.14 17.01 -7.67
N ASP A 372 -25.10 16.19 -7.90
CA ASP A 372 -25.24 14.78 -8.31
C ASP A 372 -25.67 13.87 -7.13
N MET A 373 -25.46 14.34 -5.88
CA MET A 373 -25.73 13.58 -4.67
C MET A 373 -26.94 14.09 -3.89
N ARG A 374 -27.53 15.20 -4.30
CA ARG A 374 -28.58 15.90 -3.55
C ARG A 374 -29.93 15.17 -3.63
N VAL A 375 -30.56 14.92 -2.47
CA VAL A 375 -31.96 14.46 -2.39
C VAL A 375 -32.87 15.65 -2.22
N SER A 376 -33.79 15.84 -3.17
CA SER A 376 -34.78 16.94 -3.10
C SER A 376 -35.64 16.84 -1.87
N GLY A 377 -35.72 17.94 -1.08
CA GLY A 377 -36.55 18.03 0.12
C GLY A 377 -36.03 17.34 1.38
N LYS A 378 -34.82 16.74 1.35
CA LYS A 378 -34.20 16.09 2.50
C LYS A 378 -32.76 16.57 2.67
N ALA A 379 -32.48 17.30 3.73
CA ALA A 379 -31.15 17.85 4.03
C ALA A 379 -30.20 16.84 4.74
N ASP A 380 -30.70 15.71 5.16
CA ASP A 380 -30.01 14.67 5.94
C ASP A 380 -29.66 13.42 5.11
N GLN A 381 -30.04 13.40 3.82
CA GLN A 381 -29.82 12.27 2.92
C GLN A 381 -29.09 12.71 1.67
N ILE A 382 -28.29 11.78 1.14
CA ILE A 382 -27.60 11.88 -0.15
C ILE A 382 -27.97 10.69 -1.03
N LEU A 383 -27.93 10.89 -2.33
CA LEU A 383 -28.02 9.80 -3.30
C LEU A 383 -26.66 9.11 -3.40
N VAL A 384 -26.65 7.83 -3.08
CA VAL A 384 -25.51 6.94 -3.29
C VAL A 384 -25.92 5.95 -4.36
N ARG A 385 -25.39 6.13 -5.58
CA ARG A 385 -25.76 5.30 -6.75
C ARG A 385 -27.27 5.17 -6.95
N GLY A 386 -27.97 6.30 -6.89
CA GLY A 386 -29.42 6.36 -7.04
C GLY A 386 -30.23 6.03 -5.77
N ASN A 387 -29.62 5.47 -4.73
CA ASN A 387 -30.29 5.10 -3.48
C ASN A 387 -30.08 6.15 -2.40
N PRO A 388 -31.14 6.62 -1.71
CA PRO A 388 -31.00 7.60 -0.62
C PRO A 388 -30.38 6.94 0.61
N LYS A 389 -29.26 7.50 1.11
CA LYS A 389 -28.60 7.12 2.36
C LYS A 389 -28.46 8.32 3.28
N HIS A 390 -28.51 8.09 4.59
CA HIS A 390 -28.24 9.12 5.58
C HIS A 390 -26.76 9.52 5.56
N VAL A 391 -26.45 10.83 5.53
CA VAL A 391 -25.08 11.37 5.39
C VAL A 391 -24.11 10.80 6.41
N VAL A 392 -24.48 10.80 7.72
CA VAL A 392 -23.60 10.27 8.77
C VAL A 392 -23.38 8.77 8.62
N GLY A 393 -24.41 8.02 8.21
CA GLY A 393 -24.29 6.59 7.94
C GLY A 393 -23.28 6.32 6.84
N TYR A 394 -23.37 7.09 5.75
CA TYR A 394 -22.47 6.99 4.63
C TYR A 394 -21.03 7.40 4.98
N LEU A 395 -20.84 8.51 5.70
CA LEU A 395 -19.51 8.94 6.16
C LEU A 395 -18.85 7.89 7.08
N LYS A 396 -19.62 7.19 7.91
CA LYS A 396 -19.11 6.09 8.76
C LYS A 396 -18.58 4.91 7.93
N GLU A 397 -19.13 4.66 6.73
CA GLU A 397 -18.61 3.65 5.80
C GLU A 397 -17.20 4.01 5.29
N PHE A 398 -16.83 5.31 5.31
CA PHE A 398 -15.50 5.82 4.97
C PHE A 398 -14.66 6.18 6.21
N LEU A 399 -14.94 5.55 7.34
CA LEU A 399 -14.16 5.70 8.57
C LEU A 399 -14.17 7.13 9.17
N PHE A 400 -15.22 7.93 8.92
CA PHE A 400 -15.42 9.21 9.57
C PHE A 400 -16.33 9.07 10.81
N ASP A 401 -15.99 9.87 11.84
CA ASP A 401 -16.85 9.97 13.03
C ASP A 401 -18.05 10.89 12.81
N GLU A 402 -19.08 10.70 13.63
CA GLU A 402 -20.25 11.57 13.62
C GLU A 402 -19.88 13.04 13.95
N ALA A 403 -18.92 13.24 14.84
CA ALA A 403 -18.42 14.58 15.18
C ALA A 403 -17.73 15.24 13.98
N GLN A 404 -16.98 14.49 13.20
CA GLN A 404 -16.29 14.97 11.99
C GLN A 404 -17.27 15.39 10.88
N ALA A 405 -18.47 14.84 10.83
CA ALA A 405 -19.47 15.20 9.80
C ALA A 405 -19.77 16.71 9.77
N ARG A 406 -19.64 17.40 10.89
CA ARG A 406 -19.84 18.87 11.02
C ARG A 406 -18.55 19.66 11.06
N ALA A 407 -17.39 19.00 10.99
CA ALA A 407 -16.10 19.67 10.95
C ALA A 407 -15.85 20.28 9.56
N PRO A 408 -15.11 21.41 9.48
CA PRO A 408 -14.73 22.00 8.19
C PRO A 408 -13.67 21.13 7.51
N VAL A 409 -13.72 21.01 6.19
CA VAL A 409 -12.81 20.22 5.38
C VAL A 409 -11.34 20.64 5.57
N ARG A 410 -11.07 21.92 5.87
CA ARG A 410 -9.71 22.39 6.16
C ARG A 410 -9.07 21.74 7.40
N SER A 411 -9.87 21.25 8.36
CA SER A 411 -9.38 20.57 9.55
C SER A 411 -8.96 19.12 9.30
N LEU A 412 -9.27 18.56 8.12
CA LEU A 412 -8.93 17.21 7.75
C LEU A 412 -7.45 17.09 7.37
N SER A 413 -6.83 15.98 7.77
CA SER A 413 -5.54 15.54 7.26
C SER A 413 -5.60 15.21 5.75
N GLY A 414 -4.45 15.07 5.08
CA GLY A 414 -4.37 14.69 3.67
C GLY A 414 -5.13 13.39 3.37
N GLY A 415 -4.90 12.35 4.17
CA GLY A 415 -5.59 11.06 4.02
C GLY A 415 -7.08 11.12 4.26
N GLU A 416 -7.55 11.95 5.22
CA GLU A 416 -8.99 12.16 5.42
C GLU A 416 -9.63 12.92 4.27
N LYS A 417 -8.94 13.90 3.69
CA LYS A 417 -9.39 14.57 2.45
C LYS A 417 -9.51 13.59 1.29
N ALA A 418 -8.53 12.70 1.12
CA ALA A 418 -8.58 11.66 0.11
C ALA A 418 -9.73 10.67 0.33
N ARG A 419 -10.01 10.27 1.60
CA ARG A 419 -11.19 9.45 1.95
C ARG A 419 -12.52 10.16 1.62
N LEU A 420 -12.61 11.47 1.86
CA LEU A 420 -13.81 12.24 1.49
C LEU A 420 -13.99 12.31 -0.02
N LEU A 421 -12.90 12.49 -0.78
CA LEU A 421 -12.92 12.44 -2.25
C LEU A 421 -13.34 11.06 -2.75
N LEU A 422 -12.83 10.00 -2.14
CA LEU A 422 -13.22 8.63 -2.46
C LEU A 422 -14.71 8.41 -2.16
N ALA A 423 -15.22 8.90 -1.03
CA ALA A 423 -16.62 8.84 -0.70
C ALA A 423 -17.48 9.56 -1.75
N LYS A 424 -17.10 10.75 -2.18
CA LYS A 424 -17.79 11.48 -3.26
C LYS A 424 -17.80 10.72 -4.57
N LEU A 425 -16.65 10.15 -4.94
CA LEU A 425 -16.50 9.37 -6.17
C LEU A 425 -17.38 8.12 -6.15
N MET A 426 -17.37 7.38 -5.04
CA MET A 426 -18.12 6.13 -4.90
C MET A 426 -19.63 6.32 -4.76
N ALA A 427 -20.09 7.52 -4.37
CA ALA A 427 -21.51 7.86 -4.35
C ALA A 427 -22.11 8.05 -5.76
N ARG A 428 -21.29 8.42 -6.73
CA ARG A 428 -21.75 8.65 -8.11
C ARG A 428 -22.02 7.35 -8.85
N GLU A 429 -23.05 7.37 -9.68
CA GLU A 429 -23.31 6.27 -10.60
C GLU A 429 -22.20 6.22 -11.67
N SER A 430 -21.45 5.14 -11.70
CA SER A 430 -20.36 4.96 -12.66
C SER A 430 -20.25 3.50 -13.10
N ASN A 431 -19.79 3.30 -14.33
CA ASN A 431 -19.45 1.98 -14.88
C ASN A 431 -18.03 1.93 -15.46
N LEU A 432 -17.35 3.08 -15.47
CA LEU A 432 -15.92 3.21 -15.77
C LEU A 432 -15.28 4.10 -14.72
N LEU A 433 -14.37 3.52 -13.96
CA LEU A 433 -13.59 4.20 -12.92
C LEU A 433 -12.16 4.38 -13.40
N VAL A 434 -11.69 5.62 -13.35
CA VAL A 434 -10.33 6.00 -13.72
C VAL A 434 -9.65 6.61 -12.52
N LEU A 435 -8.53 6.02 -12.11
CA LEU A 435 -7.77 6.39 -10.92
C LEU A 435 -6.35 6.77 -11.35
N ASP A 436 -5.96 8.03 -11.15
CA ASP A 436 -4.60 8.52 -11.43
C ASP A 436 -3.88 8.76 -10.10
N GLU A 437 -2.88 7.91 -9.79
CA GLU A 437 -2.10 7.87 -8.55
C GLU A 437 -2.97 7.93 -7.27
N PRO A 438 -3.96 7.04 -7.12
CA PRO A 438 -4.92 7.12 -6.02
C PRO A 438 -4.31 6.74 -4.67
N THR A 439 -3.16 6.08 -4.66
CA THR A 439 -2.48 5.55 -3.47
C THR A 439 -1.64 6.59 -2.74
N ASN A 440 -1.32 7.72 -3.40
CA ASN A 440 -0.55 8.79 -2.80
C ASN A 440 -1.26 9.38 -1.58
N ASP A 441 -0.51 9.62 -0.50
CA ASP A 441 -0.97 10.22 0.76
C ASP A 441 -2.10 9.42 1.50
N LEU A 442 -2.44 8.20 1.07
CA LEU A 442 -3.38 7.33 1.77
C LEU A 442 -2.69 6.53 2.88
N ASP A 443 -3.35 6.37 4.03
CA ASP A 443 -2.87 5.43 5.05
C ASP A 443 -3.26 3.97 4.71
N VAL A 444 -2.61 3.03 5.39
CA VAL A 444 -2.80 1.59 5.17
C VAL A 444 -4.28 1.19 5.29
N GLU A 445 -5.01 1.76 6.27
CA GLU A 445 -6.44 1.47 6.45
C GLU A 445 -7.30 2.00 5.28
N THR A 446 -6.95 3.16 4.75
CA THR A 446 -7.65 3.74 3.58
C THR A 446 -7.31 2.96 2.30
N LEU A 447 -6.07 2.49 2.16
CA LEU A 447 -5.68 1.60 1.06
C LEU A 447 -6.44 0.28 1.10
N ASP A 448 -6.59 -0.33 2.29
CA ASP A 448 -7.38 -1.55 2.47
C ASP A 448 -8.85 -1.32 2.08
N LEU A 449 -9.44 -0.21 2.55
CA LEU A 449 -10.80 0.18 2.17
C LEU A 449 -10.94 0.37 0.65
N MET A 450 -9.97 1.03 0.00
CA MET A 450 -9.98 1.23 -1.45
C MET A 450 -9.88 -0.10 -2.20
N GLN A 451 -9.01 -1.02 -1.76
CA GLN A 451 -8.88 -2.35 -2.36
C GLN A 451 -10.19 -3.14 -2.24
N GLU A 452 -10.86 -3.11 -1.09
CA GLU A 452 -12.16 -3.77 -0.87
C GLU A 452 -13.24 -3.18 -1.78
N LEU A 453 -13.32 -1.83 -1.86
CA LEU A 453 -14.26 -1.14 -2.73
C LEU A 453 -14.04 -1.46 -4.21
N LEU A 454 -12.79 -1.45 -4.66
CA LEU A 454 -12.44 -1.83 -6.03
C LEU A 454 -12.67 -3.31 -6.27
N GLY A 455 -12.42 -4.17 -5.27
CA GLY A 455 -12.72 -5.61 -5.31
C GLY A 455 -14.18 -5.90 -5.61
N SER A 456 -15.09 -5.15 -4.98
CA SER A 456 -16.55 -5.30 -5.13
C SER A 456 -17.17 -4.47 -6.28
N TYR A 457 -16.37 -3.68 -7.01
CA TYR A 457 -16.86 -2.84 -8.09
C TYR A 457 -17.09 -3.63 -9.39
N ASP A 458 -18.32 -3.70 -9.86
CA ASP A 458 -18.71 -4.47 -11.07
C ASP A 458 -18.35 -3.77 -12.39
N GLY A 459 -17.89 -2.51 -12.37
CA GLY A 459 -17.51 -1.74 -13.54
C GLY A 459 -16.08 -2.00 -14.00
N THR A 460 -15.69 -1.31 -15.06
CA THR A 460 -14.32 -1.32 -15.59
C THR A 460 -13.45 -0.34 -14.81
N VAL A 461 -12.23 -0.74 -14.48
CA VAL A 461 -11.25 0.07 -13.75
C VAL A 461 -10.00 0.27 -14.59
N ILE A 462 -9.55 1.51 -14.72
CA ILE A 462 -8.25 1.88 -15.26
C ILE A 462 -7.52 2.65 -14.19
N LEU A 463 -6.33 2.18 -13.80
CA LEU A 463 -5.55 2.80 -12.73
C LEU A 463 -4.12 3.07 -13.17
N VAL A 464 -3.58 4.20 -12.72
CA VAL A 464 -2.15 4.52 -12.74
C VAL A 464 -1.67 4.47 -11.30
N SER A 465 -0.69 3.65 -10.97
CA SER A 465 -0.11 3.61 -9.64
C SER A 465 1.34 3.13 -9.68
N HIS A 466 2.11 3.54 -8.68
CA HIS A 466 3.45 3.06 -8.42
C HIS A 466 3.52 2.09 -7.22
N ASP A 467 2.39 1.86 -6.54
CA ASP A 467 2.27 0.91 -5.44
C ASP A 467 2.11 -0.52 -5.97
N ARG A 468 3.17 -1.31 -5.81
CA ARG A 468 3.27 -2.68 -6.34
C ARG A 468 2.27 -3.65 -5.72
N ASP A 469 2.04 -3.58 -4.40
CA ASP A 469 1.07 -4.43 -3.71
C ASP A 469 -0.37 -4.10 -4.13
N PHE A 470 -0.67 -2.81 -4.30
CA PHE A 470 -1.96 -2.36 -4.79
C PHE A 470 -2.23 -2.84 -6.23
N LEU A 471 -1.21 -2.78 -7.11
CA LEU A 471 -1.30 -3.29 -8.48
C LEU A 471 -1.57 -4.79 -8.50
N ASP A 472 -0.86 -5.58 -7.70
CA ASP A 472 -1.05 -7.03 -7.62
C ASP A 472 -2.45 -7.44 -7.13
N ARG A 473 -3.04 -6.65 -6.23
CA ARG A 473 -4.37 -6.95 -5.68
C ARG A 473 -5.54 -6.48 -6.57
N VAL A 474 -5.34 -5.47 -7.40
CA VAL A 474 -6.43 -4.83 -8.14
C VAL A 474 -6.38 -5.13 -9.64
N ALA A 475 -5.19 -5.16 -10.24
CA ALA A 475 -5.05 -5.28 -11.70
C ALA A 475 -5.14 -6.73 -12.19
N ALA A 476 -5.90 -6.93 -13.26
CA ALA A 476 -5.93 -8.19 -14.01
C ALA A 476 -5.10 -8.10 -15.31
N THR A 477 -4.74 -6.88 -15.73
CA THR A 477 -3.93 -6.60 -16.92
C THR A 477 -3.04 -5.40 -16.63
N THR A 478 -1.77 -5.48 -16.97
CA THR A 478 -0.79 -4.41 -16.80
C THR A 478 -0.30 -3.94 -18.16
N ILE A 479 -0.35 -2.63 -18.41
CA ILE A 479 0.20 -1.98 -19.60
C ILE A 479 1.47 -1.26 -19.18
N ALA A 480 2.62 -1.75 -19.63
CA ALA A 480 3.92 -1.17 -19.34
C ALA A 480 4.34 -0.19 -20.45
N MET A 481 4.69 1.04 -20.08
CA MET A 481 5.23 2.07 -20.96
C MET A 481 6.71 2.29 -20.60
N GLU A 482 7.63 1.90 -21.49
CA GLU A 482 9.07 1.86 -21.21
C GLU A 482 9.83 3.13 -21.66
N GLY A 483 9.14 4.07 -22.32
CA GLY A 483 9.73 5.38 -22.70
C GLY A 483 10.32 5.43 -24.10
N ASP A 484 10.28 4.33 -24.85
CA ASP A 484 10.73 4.23 -26.25
C ASP A 484 9.58 4.44 -27.28
N GLY A 485 8.43 4.90 -26.81
CA GLY A 485 7.19 5.01 -27.58
C GLY A 485 6.40 3.71 -27.69
N LYS A 486 6.85 2.63 -27.04
CA LYS A 486 6.14 1.37 -26.97
C LYS A 486 5.32 1.26 -25.68
N ALA A 487 4.19 0.61 -25.80
CA ALA A 487 3.40 0.15 -24.68
C ALA A 487 3.08 -1.33 -24.87
N THR A 488 3.43 -2.15 -23.90
CA THR A 488 3.26 -3.61 -23.96
C THR A 488 2.21 -4.02 -22.95
N VAL A 489 1.32 -4.95 -23.35
CA VAL A 489 0.23 -5.44 -22.53
C VAL A 489 0.61 -6.78 -21.94
N TYR A 490 0.60 -6.90 -20.61
CA TYR A 490 0.89 -8.10 -19.85
C TYR A 490 -0.34 -8.56 -19.09
N ALA A 491 -0.53 -9.89 -18.97
CA ALA A 491 -1.58 -10.45 -18.15
C ALA A 491 -1.16 -10.45 -16.68
N GLY A 492 -2.07 -10.06 -15.77
CA GLY A 492 -1.84 -10.05 -14.32
C GLY A 492 -1.39 -8.71 -13.75
N GLY A 493 -0.97 -8.74 -12.49
CA GLY A 493 -0.50 -7.58 -11.73
C GLY A 493 0.96 -7.26 -11.94
N TRP A 494 1.56 -6.59 -10.95
CA TRP A 494 2.96 -6.19 -10.99
C TRP A 494 3.94 -7.37 -10.98
N THR A 495 3.71 -8.34 -10.11
CA THR A 495 4.57 -9.53 -9.98
C THR A 495 4.56 -10.36 -11.26
N ASP A 496 3.37 -10.54 -11.87
CA ASP A 496 3.22 -11.25 -13.14
C ASP A 496 3.92 -10.51 -14.28
N TYR A 497 3.82 -9.17 -14.33
CA TYR A 497 4.55 -8.34 -15.29
C TYR A 497 6.06 -8.55 -15.20
N LEU A 498 6.63 -8.50 -13.99
CA LEU A 498 8.07 -8.71 -13.81
C LEU A 498 8.52 -10.10 -14.26
N ALA A 499 7.75 -11.13 -13.95
CA ALA A 499 8.04 -12.50 -14.36
C ALA A 499 8.04 -12.64 -15.90
N GLN A 500 7.03 -12.07 -16.56
CA GLN A 500 6.92 -12.10 -18.03
C GLN A 500 8.01 -11.27 -18.70
N ARG A 501 8.32 -10.07 -18.19
CA ARG A 501 9.41 -9.22 -18.70
C ARG A 501 10.77 -9.90 -18.57
N GLY A 502 11.08 -10.54 -17.45
CA GLY A 502 12.33 -11.28 -17.26
C GLY A 502 12.49 -12.42 -18.26
N MET A 503 11.41 -13.07 -18.68
CA MET A 503 11.44 -14.08 -19.74
C MET A 503 11.71 -13.46 -21.13
N GLU A 504 11.15 -12.29 -21.44
CA GLU A 504 11.39 -11.56 -22.70
C GLU A 504 12.83 -11.06 -22.79
N ASP A 505 13.37 -10.44 -21.72
CA ASP A 505 14.77 -9.99 -21.66
C ASP A 505 15.74 -11.16 -21.85
N PHE A 506 15.43 -12.33 -21.33
CA PHE A 506 16.23 -13.54 -21.53
C PHE A 506 16.14 -14.04 -22.97
N ALA A 507 14.96 -14.05 -23.59
CA ALA A 507 14.77 -14.41 -24.98
C ALA A 507 15.51 -13.44 -25.93
N ASP A 508 15.41 -12.12 -25.70
CA ASP A 508 16.13 -11.10 -26.48
C ASP A 508 17.65 -11.18 -26.32
N SER A 509 18.14 -11.50 -25.13
CA SER A 509 19.58 -11.70 -24.90
C SER A 509 20.12 -12.92 -25.66
N VAL A 510 19.34 -13.98 -25.74
CA VAL A 510 19.68 -15.19 -26.52
C VAL A 510 19.64 -14.90 -28.03
N VAL A 511 18.72 -14.08 -28.51
CA VAL A 511 18.64 -13.68 -29.93
C VAL A 511 19.80 -12.75 -30.30
N LYS A 512 20.12 -11.74 -29.47
CA LYS A 512 21.27 -10.84 -29.67
C LYS A 512 22.62 -11.56 -29.61
N SER A 513 22.76 -12.61 -28.81
CA SER A 513 23.93 -13.45 -28.77
C SER A 513 24.13 -14.31 -30.04
N LYS A 514 23.04 -14.63 -30.76
CA LYS A 514 23.08 -15.35 -32.04
C LYS A 514 23.42 -14.48 -33.23
N THR A 515 23.27 -13.15 -33.16
CA THR A 515 23.55 -12.22 -34.28
C THR A 515 24.96 -11.59 -34.24
N SER A 516 25.68 -11.69 -33.13
CA SER A 516 27.04 -11.10 -32.98
C SER A 516 28.21 -12.08 -33.08
N GLY A 517 27.97 -13.33 -33.42
CA GLY A 517 28.99 -14.38 -33.41
C GLY A 517 29.27 -15.06 -34.75
N ALA A 518 29.74 -14.31 -35.76
CA ALA A 518 30.36 -14.94 -36.91
C ALA A 518 31.90 -14.74 -36.86
N LYS A 519 32.61 -15.57 -36.08
CA LYS A 519 33.98 -15.98 -36.35
C LYS A 519 34.27 -17.33 -35.68
N GLN A 520 34.66 -18.24 -36.54
CA GLN A 520 34.97 -19.63 -36.24
C GLN A 520 36.01 -19.81 -35.16
N THR A 521 35.71 -20.67 -34.18
CA THR A 521 36.70 -21.58 -33.61
C THR A 521 35.96 -22.88 -33.25
N LYS A 522 36.45 -23.99 -33.84
CA LYS A 522 36.01 -25.35 -33.53
C LYS A 522 36.40 -25.68 -32.10
N GLU A 523 35.43 -26.07 -31.25
CA GLU A 523 35.64 -27.12 -30.25
C GLU A 523 34.31 -27.48 -29.58
N ALA A 524 34.08 -28.80 -29.49
CA ALA A 524 33.17 -29.56 -28.65
C ALA A 524 31.68 -29.15 -28.59
N LYS A 525 30.83 -29.92 -29.23
CA LYS A 525 29.39 -30.00 -29.00
C LYS A 525 29.08 -30.45 -27.56
N PRO A 526 28.26 -29.72 -26.79
CA PRO A 526 27.45 -30.33 -25.76
C PRO A 526 26.24 -30.96 -26.45
N GLN A 527 25.98 -32.22 -26.20
CA GLN A 527 24.81 -32.93 -26.63
C GLN A 527 23.57 -32.27 -25.98
N ALA A 528 22.77 -31.57 -26.77
CA ALA A 528 21.41 -31.19 -26.40
C ALA A 528 20.57 -32.47 -26.49
N GLY A 529 20.04 -32.92 -25.36
CA GLY A 529 19.14 -34.07 -25.25
C GLY A 529 19.15 -34.58 -23.82
N LEU A 530 17.95 -34.93 -23.33
CA LEU A 530 17.79 -35.60 -22.04
C LEU A 530 18.72 -36.82 -21.93
N SER A 531 19.38 -36.97 -20.79
CA SER A 531 20.13 -38.17 -20.46
C SER A 531 19.16 -39.37 -20.41
N PHE A 532 19.68 -40.59 -20.54
CA PHE A 532 18.85 -41.81 -20.49
C PHE A 532 18.05 -41.90 -19.17
N THR A 533 18.63 -41.49 -18.08
CA THR A 533 17.96 -41.43 -16.76
C THR A 533 16.85 -40.38 -16.72
N GLU A 534 17.05 -39.20 -17.31
CA GLU A 534 16.05 -38.13 -17.38
C GLU A 534 14.86 -38.53 -18.30
N LYS A 535 15.10 -39.22 -19.41
CA LYS A 535 14.03 -39.78 -20.28
C LYS A 535 13.17 -40.79 -19.52
N HIS A 536 13.80 -41.73 -18.82
CA HIS A 536 13.09 -42.71 -18.02
C HIS A 536 12.29 -42.07 -16.88
N ARG A 537 12.83 -40.99 -16.28
CA ARG A 537 12.15 -40.23 -15.21
C ARG A 537 10.94 -39.47 -15.78
N LEU A 538 11.06 -38.83 -16.93
CA LEU A 538 9.98 -38.11 -17.62
C LEU A 538 8.81 -39.09 -18.00
N GLU A 539 9.12 -40.30 -18.41
CA GLU A 539 8.10 -41.32 -18.69
C GLU A 539 7.41 -41.86 -17.43
N ALA A 540 8.10 -41.87 -16.28
CA ALA A 540 7.56 -42.42 -15.03
C ALA A 540 6.72 -41.41 -14.23
N LEU A 541 7.04 -40.10 -14.35
CA LEU A 541 6.43 -39.01 -13.57
C LEU A 541 4.89 -38.92 -13.75
N PRO A 542 4.28 -39.01 -14.95
CA PRO A 542 2.84 -38.95 -15.09
C PRO A 542 2.07 -40.02 -14.29
N ALA A 543 2.59 -41.25 -14.24
CA ALA A 543 2.01 -42.33 -13.46
C ALA A 543 2.19 -42.11 -11.95
N GLU A 544 3.27 -41.48 -11.54
CA GLU A 544 3.51 -41.10 -10.15
C GLU A 544 2.57 -39.98 -9.70
N ILE A 545 2.38 -38.93 -10.50
CA ILE A 545 1.44 -37.81 -10.28
C ILE A 545 0.00 -38.35 -10.15
N GLU A 546 -0.44 -39.23 -11.07
CA GLU A 546 -1.78 -39.84 -11.02
C GLU A 546 -1.98 -40.67 -9.74
N ARG A 547 -0.96 -41.42 -9.32
CA ARG A 547 -1.00 -42.20 -8.09
C ARG A 547 -1.12 -41.32 -6.85
N ILE A 548 -0.32 -40.25 -6.77
CA ILE A 548 -0.36 -39.31 -5.64
C ILE A 548 -1.72 -38.59 -5.61
N GLY A 549 -2.26 -38.17 -6.75
CA GLY A 549 -3.59 -37.60 -6.84
C GLY A 549 -4.70 -38.54 -6.34
N ALA A 550 -4.62 -39.83 -6.67
CA ALA A 550 -5.55 -40.81 -6.15
C ALA A 550 -5.42 -41.06 -4.63
N GLU A 551 -4.22 -40.95 -4.08
CA GLU A 551 -3.98 -41.03 -2.63
C GLU A 551 -4.54 -39.76 -1.90
N ILE A 552 -4.40 -38.57 -2.49
CA ILE A 552 -5.00 -37.32 -1.99
C ILE A 552 -6.52 -37.44 -1.95
N ALA A 553 -7.15 -37.84 -3.04
CA ALA A 553 -8.61 -38.00 -3.09
C ALA A 553 -9.16 -38.95 -2.01
N LYS A 554 -8.46 -40.04 -1.71
CA LYS A 554 -8.83 -40.96 -0.63
C LYS A 554 -8.67 -40.35 0.77
N LEU A 555 -7.64 -39.52 0.98
CA LEU A 555 -7.43 -38.81 2.23
C LEU A 555 -8.48 -37.73 2.45
N GLU A 556 -8.86 -37.02 1.38
CA GLU A 556 -9.93 -36.01 1.42
C GLU A 556 -11.29 -36.65 1.70
N GLU A 557 -11.61 -37.79 1.05
CA GLU A 557 -12.82 -38.56 1.34
C GLU A 557 -12.86 -39.00 2.82
N LEU A 558 -11.73 -39.48 3.36
CA LEU A 558 -11.62 -39.91 4.75
C LEU A 558 -11.78 -38.73 5.72
N LEU A 559 -11.21 -37.57 5.40
CA LEU A 559 -11.30 -36.33 6.20
C LEU A 559 -12.67 -35.67 6.09
N GLY A 560 -13.43 -35.94 5.04
CA GLY A 560 -14.82 -35.50 4.84
C GLY A 560 -15.83 -36.15 5.77
N ASP A 561 -15.47 -37.21 6.52
CA ASP A 561 -16.35 -37.87 7.49
C ASP A 561 -16.35 -37.10 8.83
N PRO A 562 -17.46 -36.42 9.22
CA PRO A 562 -17.56 -35.70 10.48
C PRO A 562 -17.37 -36.57 11.73
N ALA A 563 -17.64 -37.88 11.62
CA ALA A 563 -17.49 -38.80 12.74
C ALA A 563 -16.02 -39.07 13.06
N LEU A 564 -15.13 -38.98 12.08
CA LEU A 564 -13.69 -39.20 12.26
C LEU A 564 -13.05 -38.16 13.20
N PHE A 565 -13.49 -36.91 13.10
CA PHE A 565 -13.00 -35.83 13.96
C PHE A 565 -13.47 -36.00 15.44
N THR A 566 -14.70 -36.43 15.63
CA THR A 566 -15.31 -36.55 16.97
C THR A 566 -14.93 -37.83 17.68
N GLU A 567 -14.85 -38.96 16.97
CA GLU A 567 -14.61 -40.28 17.59
C GLU A 567 -13.15 -40.71 17.59
N GLN A 568 -12.36 -40.25 16.58
CA GLN A 568 -10.96 -40.68 16.42
C GLN A 568 -10.02 -39.52 16.05
N PRO A 569 -9.84 -38.51 16.94
CA PRO A 569 -9.05 -37.30 16.64
C PRO A 569 -7.58 -37.58 16.27
N ALA A 570 -6.99 -38.64 16.84
CA ALA A 570 -5.62 -39.03 16.51
C ALA A 570 -5.46 -39.58 15.07
N LYS A 571 -6.50 -40.22 14.53
CA LYS A 571 -6.51 -40.65 13.12
C LYS A 571 -6.78 -39.48 12.18
N PHE A 572 -7.66 -38.57 12.56
CA PHE A 572 -7.91 -37.35 11.82
C PHE A 572 -6.62 -36.52 11.66
N GLN A 573 -5.87 -36.30 12.76
CA GLN A 573 -4.61 -35.58 12.70
C GLN A 573 -3.59 -36.27 11.78
N LYS A 574 -3.43 -37.60 11.89
CA LYS A 574 -2.52 -38.35 11.00
C LYS A 574 -2.94 -38.27 9.53
N ALA A 575 -4.23 -38.29 9.24
CA ALA A 575 -4.73 -38.17 7.88
C ALA A 575 -4.51 -36.77 7.33
N SER A 576 -4.69 -35.73 8.17
CA SER A 576 -4.42 -34.35 7.81
C SER A 576 -2.92 -34.12 7.53
N ASP A 577 -2.04 -34.61 8.38
CA ASP A 577 -0.58 -34.50 8.21
C ASP A 577 -0.13 -35.27 6.94
N ALA A 578 -0.73 -36.43 6.66
CA ALA A 578 -0.48 -37.19 5.45
C ALA A 578 -0.97 -36.46 4.19
N LEU A 579 -2.10 -35.75 4.25
CA LEU A 579 -2.63 -34.98 3.15
C LEU A 579 -1.68 -33.85 2.76
N VAL A 580 -1.17 -33.08 3.73
CA VAL A 580 -0.18 -32.02 3.50
C VAL A 580 1.08 -32.59 2.83
N GLN A 581 1.63 -33.71 3.34
CA GLN A 581 2.80 -34.34 2.74
C GLN A 581 2.56 -34.85 1.32
N ARG A 582 1.32 -35.26 0.98
CA ARG A 582 0.99 -35.70 -0.38
C ARG A 582 0.86 -34.53 -1.33
N HIS A 583 0.34 -33.39 -0.89
CA HIS A 583 0.30 -32.16 -1.70
C HIS A 583 1.71 -31.64 -2.00
N GLU A 584 2.61 -31.64 -1.03
CA GLU A 584 4.02 -31.26 -1.28
C GLU A 584 4.66 -32.17 -2.33
N LYS A 585 4.51 -33.50 -2.20
CA LYS A 585 5.06 -34.45 -3.17
C LYS A 585 4.42 -34.34 -4.54
N LEU A 586 3.15 -33.98 -4.65
CA LEU A 586 2.50 -33.72 -5.93
C LEU A 586 3.12 -32.51 -6.61
N SER A 587 3.28 -31.41 -5.88
CA SER A 587 3.92 -30.19 -6.39
C SER A 587 5.34 -30.43 -6.86
N ASP A 588 6.16 -31.16 -6.07
CA ASP A 588 7.54 -31.50 -6.44
C ASP A 588 7.60 -32.35 -7.73
N ALA A 589 6.67 -33.32 -7.86
CA ALA A 589 6.62 -34.19 -9.03
C ALA A 589 6.14 -33.46 -10.31
N GLU A 590 5.20 -32.52 -10.16
CA GLU A 590 4.72 -31.67 -11.25
C GLU A 590 5.82 -30.70 -11.72
N GLU A 591 6.58 -30.08 -10.79
CA GLU A 591 7.70 -29.20 -11.12
C GLU A 591 8.82 -29.99 -11.83
N GLU A 592 9.16 -31.19 -11.32
CA GLU A 592 10.16 -32.05 -11.95
C GLU A 592 9.73 -32.45 -13.38
N TRP A 593 8.44 -32.78 -13.56
CA TRP A 593 7.90 -33.14 -14.87
C TRP A 593 7.98 -31.98 -15.86
N LEU A 594 7.58 -30.75 -15.45
CA LEU A 594 7.67 -29.55 -16.26
C LEU A 594 9.10 -29.24 -16.69
N MET A 595 10.06 -29.28 -15.74
CA MET A 595 11.47 -29.05 -16.05
C MET A 595 12.05 -30.06 -17.06
N LEU A 596 11.69 -31.34 -16.92
CA LEU A 596 12.17 -32.39 -17.84
C LEU A 596 11.49 -32.29 -19.20
N GLU A 597 10.22 -31.88 -19.26
CA GLU A 597 9.48 -31.66 -20.50
C GLU A 597 10.03 -30.46 -21.28
N GLU A 598 10.30 -29.33 -20.61
CA GLU A 598 11.00 -28.17 -21.21
C GLU A 598 12.37 -28.55 -21.77
N LYS A 599 13.13 -29.35 -21.02
CA LYS A 599 14.44 -29.84 -21.45
C LYS A 599 14.36 -30.85 -22.61
N SER A 600 13.22 -31.54 -22.74
CA SER A 600 12.93 -32.43 -23.87
C SER A 600 12.59 -31.69 -25.16
N ASN A 601 12.00 -30.49 -25.02
CA ASN A 601 11.54 -29.65 -26.14
C ASN A 601 12.60 -28.63 -26.58
N SER A 602 13.72 -28.51 -25.83
CA SER A 602 14.86 -27.65 -26.13
C SER A 602 15.95 -28.39 -26.87
#